data_0d195709189b99edb5ccd722b67adba5
#
_entry.id   0d195709189b99edb5ccd722b67adba5
#
_cell.length_a   1.000
_cell.length_b   1.000
_cell.length_c   1.000
_cell.angle_alpha   90.00
_cell.angle_beta   90.00
_cell.angle_gamma   90.00
#
_symmetry.space_group_name_H-M   'P 1'
#
loop_
_entity.id
_entity.type
_entity.pdbx_description
1 polymer ?
#
loop_
_entity_poly.entity_id
_entity_poly.type
_entity_poly.pdbx_seq_one_letter_code
_entity_poly.pdbx_strand_id
1 'polypeptide(L)'
;MAQVSFEDKTVIVTGAGNGLGKSYALEFAKRGANVVVNDLGGSVDGSGSGSSPADEVVEEIKNNGGNAVANYDSVATKEGGEAIVNSAIEAYGSLHAVVNNAGIL
;
A
#
# COMPACT_ATOMS: atom_id res chain seq x y z
N MET A 1 0.81 -1.56 28.84
CA MET A 1 0.44 -2.51 27.80
C MET A 1 1.33 -2.38 26.59
N ALA A 2 1.87 -3.46 26.16
CA ALA A 2 2.75 -3.44 25.00
C ALA A 2 1.95 -3.25 23.73
N GLN A 3 2.44 -2.43 22.84
CA GLN A 3 1.84 -2.28 21.55
C GLN A 3 2.43 -3.29 20.59
N VAL A 4 1.61 -3.77 19.69
CA VAL A 4 2.09 -4.64 18.63
C VAL A 4 2.95 -3.81 17.69
N SER A 5 4.12 -4.30 17.39
CA SER A 5 5.04 -3.63 16.49
C SER A 5 5.21 -4.45 15.23
N PHE A 6 5.27 -3.75 14.11
CA PHE A 6 5.50 -4.38 12.81
C PHE A 6 6.81 -3.90 12.19
N GLU A 7 7.75 -3.49 13.02
CA GLU A 7 9.05 -3.05 12.52
C GLU A 7 9.68 -4.13 11.67
N ASP A 8 10.22 -3.71 10.54
CA ASP A 8 10.88 -4.60 9.59
C ASP A 8 9.95 -5.60 8.93
N LYS A 9 8.64 -5.46 9.12
CA LYS A 9 7.68 -6.29 8.41
C LYS A 9 7.18 -5.53 7.20
N THR A 10 7.00 -6.24 6.10
CA THR A 10 6.50 -5.65 4.87
C THR A 10 5.07 -6.12 4.65
N VAL A 11 4.17 -5.18 4.47
CA VAL A 11 2.75 -5.46 4.35
C VAL A 11 2.24 -4.81 3.07
N ILE A 12 1.51 -5.57 2.27
CA ILE A 12 0.79 -5.03 1.12
C ILE A 12 -0.65 -4.80 1.56
N VAL A 13 -1.18 -3.61 1.28
CA VAL A 13 -2.60 -3.34 1.49
C VAL A 13 -3.19 -3.00 0.14
N THR A 14 -4.13 -3.83 -0.32
CA THR A 14 -4.79 -3.58 -1.61
C THR A 14 -6.01 -2.69 -1.39
N GLY A 15 -6.36 -1.91 -2.41
CA GLY A 15 -7.46 -0.97 -2.28
C GLY A 15 -7.18 0.07 -1.23
N ALA A 16 -5.94 0.49 -1.11
CA ALA A 16 -5.51 1.29 0.03
C ALA A 16 -5.57 2.79 -0.19
N GLY A 17 -6.11 3.22 -1.32
CA GLY A 17 -6.14 4.64 -1.64
C GLY A 17 -7.14 5.43 -0.83
N ASN A 18 -8.15 4.78 -0.28
CA ASN A 18 -9.14 5.47 0.55
C ASN A 18 -9.90 4.44 1.37
N GLY A 19 -10.81 4.93 2.20
CA GLY A 19 -11.68 4.10 3.01
C GLY A 19 -10.92 3.24 4.01
N LEU A 20 -11.40 2.03 4.23
CA LEU A 20 -10.79 1.12 5.19
C LEU A 20 -9.37 0.74 4.80
N GLY A 21 -9.13 0.57 3.50
CA GLY A 21 -7.78 0.24 3.06
C GLY A 21 -6.78 1.30 3.45
N LYS A 22 -7.15 2.56 3.26
CA LYS A 22 -6.29 3.65 3.68
C LYS A 22 -6.05 3.60 5.19
N SER A 23 -7.09 3.35 5.97
CA SER A 23 -6.95 3.26 7.42
C SER A 23 -5.99 2.16 7.82
N TYR A 24 -6.09 1.00 7.17
CA TYR A 24 -5.17 -0.09 7.44
C TYR A 24 -3.73 0.29 7.10
N ALA A 25 -3.53 0.90 5.93
CA ALA A 25 -2.19 1.27 5.51
C ALA A 25 -1.56 2.24 6.50
N LEU A 26 -2.32 3.23 6.92
CA LEU A 26 -1.82 4.21 7.87
C LEU A 26 -1.49 3.56 9.22
N GLU A 27 -2.33 2.64 9.66
CA GLU A 27 -2.13 1.99 10.95
C GLU A 27 -0.90 1.09 10.93
N PHE A 28 -0.74 0.29 9.87
CA PHE A 28 0.45 -0.56 9.78
C PHE A 28 1.72 0.28 9.74
N ALA A 29 1.69 1.37 8.97
CA ALA A 29 2.87 2.24 8.89
C ALA A 29 3.18 2.87 10.24
N LYS A 30 2.14 3.26 10.97
CA LYS A 30 2.31 3.85 12.29
C LYS A 30 2.99 2.88 13.24
N ARG A 31 2.75 1.59 13.05
CA ARG A 31 3.34 0.56 13.90
C ARG A 31 4.68 0.07 13.37
N GLY A 32 5.24 0.75 12.38
CA GLY A 32 6.59 0.48 11.93
C GLY A 32 6.72 -0.37 10.69
N ALA A 33 5.61 -0.81 10.10
CA ALA A 33 5.68 -1.64 8.91
C ALA A 33 6.14 -0.86 7.70
N ASN A 34 6.75 -1.58 6.76
CA ASN A 34 6.96 -1.07 5.41
C ASN A 34 5.70 -1.42 4.64
N VAL A 35 5.04 -0.43 4.05
CA VAL A 35 3.72 -0.64 3.45
C VAL A 35 3.77 -0.43 1.95
N VAL A 36 3.26 -1.40 1.21
CA VAL A 36 2.99 -1.22 -0.21
C VAL A 36 1.52 -0.82 -0.32
N VAL A 37 1.30 0.41 -0.74
CA VAL A 37 -0.04 0.98 -0.85
C VAL A 37 -0.51 0.72 -2.27
N ASN A 38 -1.36 -0.27 -2.45
CA ASN A 38 -1.85 -0.64 -3.76
C ASN A 38 -3.23 -0.07 -4.00
N ASP A 39 -3.40 0.61 -5.11
CA ASP A 39 -4.72 1.07 -5.52
C ASP A 39 -4.73 1.27 -7.02
N LEU A 40 -5.66 0.59 -7.67
CA LEU A 40 -5.78 0.64 -9.11
C LEU A 40 -6.28 1.98 -9.61
N GLY A 41 -6.94 2.72 -8.73
CA GLY A 41 -7.61 3.94 -9.10
C GLY A 41 -6.73 5.12 -9.46
N GLY A 42 -5.52 4.87 -9.82
CA GLY A 42 -4.57 5.90 -10.09
C GLY A 42 -5.04 7.03 -10.95
N SER A 43 -4.43 7.29 -12.02
CA SER A 43 -4.64 8.48 -12.77
C SER A 43 -5.99 8.47 -13.46
N VAL A 44 -6.93 8.84 -12.74
CA VAL A 44 -8.29 8.74 -13.15
C VAL A 44 -8.57 9.47 -14.42
N ASP A 45 -8.07 10.65 -14.54
CA ASP A 45 -8.42 11.48 -15.68
C ASP A 45 -7.29 11.62 -16.68
N GLY A 46 -6.20 10.97 -16.43
CA GLY A 46 -5.09 11.04 -17.35
C GLY A 46 -4.46 12.39 -17.48
N SER A 47 -4.87 13.33 -16.69
CA SER A 47 -4.31 14.67 -16.81
C SER A 47 -2.88 14.74 -16.32
N GLY A 48 -2.52 13.85 -15.45
CA GLY A 48 -1.18 13.87 -14.90
C GLY A 48 -0.93 14.97 -13.90
N SER A 49 -1.90 15.75 -13.60
CA SER A 49 -1.68 16.87 -12.72
C SER A 49 -1.98 16.57 -11.28
N GLY A 50 -2.66 15.48 -11.01
CA GLY A 50 -3.02 15.14 -9.63
C GLY A 50 -2.38 13.87 -9.18
N SER A 51 -2.26 13.72 -7.90
CA SER A 51 -1.75 12.49 -7.33
C SER A 51 -2.83 11.43 -7.36
N SER A 52 -2.43 10.19 -7.54
CA SER A 52 -3.36 9.09 -7.39
C SER A 52 -3.69 8.92 -5.92
N PRO A 53 -4.78 8.23 -5.61
CA PRO A 53 -5.09 7.94 -4.21
C PRO A 53 -3.95 7.22 -3.50
N ALA A 54 -3.30 6.27 -4.18
CA ALA A 54 -2.18 5.56 -3.56
C ALA A 54 -1.03 6.52 -3.25
N ASP A 55 -0.74 7.43 -4.17
CA ASP A 55 0.34 8.39 -3.96
C ASP A 55 0.06 9.27 -2.75
N GLU A 56 -1.18 9.67 -2.58
CA GLU A 56 -1.53 10.54 -1.46
C GLU A 56 -1.34 9.84 -0.14
N VAL A 57 -1.71 8.56 -0.07
CA VAL A 57 -1.53 7.79 1.16
C VAL A 57 -0.05 7.59 1.45
N VAL A 58 0.74 7.29 0.41
CA VAL A 58 2.17 7.14 0.58
C VAL A 58 2.79 8.42 1.13
N GLU A 59 2.37 9.56 0.58
CA GLU A 59 2.91 10.82 1.04
C GLU A 59 2.53 11.09 2.49
N GLU A 60 1.31 10.79 2.85
CA GLU A 60 0.88 10.96 4.23
C GLU A 60 1.70 10.08 5.17
N ILE A 61 1.94 8.83 4.78
CA ILE A 61 2.76 7.94 5.59
C ILE A 61 4.17 8.48 5.77
N LYS A 62 4.76 8.96 4.68
CA LYS A 62 6.12 9.48 4.75
C LYS A 62 6.19 10.74 5.60
N ASN A 63 5.18 11.59 5.50
CA ASN A 63 5.13 12.80 6.30
C ASN A 63 5.03 12.49 7.79
N ASN A 64 4.50 11.33 8.12
CA ASN A 64 4.40 10.89 9.51
C ASN A 64 5.59 10.07 9.97
N GLY A 65 6.62 9.97 9.12
CA GLY A 65 7.83 9.25 9.49
C GLY A 65 7.83 7.77 9.15
N GLY A 66 6.83 7.31 8.42
CA GLY A 66 6.76 5.90 8.05
C GLY A 66 7.37 5.60 6.70
N ASN A 67 7.28 4.35 6.31
CA ASN A 67 7.82 3.86 5.04
C ASN A 67 6.72 3.29 4.18
N ALA A 68 6.64 3.77 2.95
CA ALA A 68 5.62 3.26 2.03
C ALA A 68 6.05 3.49 0.60
N VAL A 69 5.53 2.64 -0.29
CA VAL A 69 5.64 2.84 -1.73
C VAL A 69 4.28 2.58 -2.34
N ALA A 70 4.04 3.21 -3.48
CA ALA A 70 2.76 3.05 -4.17
C ALA A 70 2.86 1.96 -5.22
N ASN A 71 1.73 1.33 -5.50
CA ASN A 71 1.62 0.35 -6.56
C ASN A 71 0.24 0.49 -7.19
N TYR A 72 0.17 0.38 -8.51
CA TYR A 72 -1.07 0.65 -9.25
C TYR A 72 -1.57 -0.58 -10.01
N ASP A 73 -1.01 -1.73 -9.75
CA ASP A 73 -1.37 -2.93 -10.51
C ASP A 73 -2.70 -3.50 -10.05
N SER A 74 -3.34 -4.23 -10.95
CA SER A 74 -4.65 -4.79 -10.68
C SER A 74 -4.52 -6.09 -9.89
N VAL A 75 -5.36 -6.22 -8.86
CA VAL A 75 -5.44 -7.49 -8.12
C VAL A 75 -6.26 -8.51 -8.90
N ALA A 76 -6.91 -8.10 -9.97
CA ALA A 76 -7.80 -9.00 -10.72
C ALA A 76 -7.07 -9.89 -11.69
N THR A 77 -5.81 -9.64 -11.97
CA THR A 77 -5.05 -10.46 -12.90
C THR A 77 -3.89 -11.10 -12.19
N LYS A 78 -3.45 -12.24 -12.75
CA LYS A 78 -2.28 -12.92 -12.21
C LYS A 78 -1.05 -12.04 -12.33
N GLU A 79 -0.89 -11.39 -13.48
CA GLU A 79 0.27 -10.52 -13.70
C GLU A 79 0.28 -9.36 -12.74
N GLY A 80 -0.90 -8.78 -12.49
CA GLY A 80 -0.99 -7.67 -11.55
C GLY A 80 -0.64 -8.11 -10.13
N GLY A 81 -1.14 -9.28 -9.73
CA GLY A 81 -0.82 -9.80 -8.41
C GLY A 81 0.67 -10.04 -8.23
N GLU A 82 1.29 -10.62 -9.26
CA GLU A 82 2.74 -10.83 -9.21
C GLU A 82 3.50 -9.53 -9.15
N ALA A 83 3.04 -8.52 -9.90
CA ALA A 83 3.71 -7.22 -9.90
C ALA A 83 3.61 -6.57 -8.52
N ILE A 84 2.47 -6.72 -7.85
CA ILE A 84 2.31 -6.16 -6.51
C ILE A 84 3.29 -6.81 -5.54
N VAL A 85 3.38 -8.14 -5.57
CA VAL A 85 4.32 -8.84 -4.70
C VAL A 85 5.75 -8.44 -5.03
N ASN A 86 6.08 -8.34 -6.30
CA ASN A 86 7.42 -7.94 -6.70
C ASN A 86 7.75 -6.53 -6.23
N SER A 87 6.77 -5.64 -6.19
CA SER A 87 7.00 -4.29 -5.66
C SER A 87 7.47 -4.35 -4.21
N ALA A 88 6.87 -5.23 -3.41
CA ALA A 88 7.27 -5.36 -2.01
C ALA A 88 8.70 -5.91 -1.92
N ILE A 89 9.00 -6.92 -2.71
CA ILE A 89 10.31 -7.53 -2.66
C ILE A 89 11.38 -6.55 -3.14
N GLU A 90 11.10 -5.80 -4.21
CA GLU A 90 12.07 -4.84 -4.73
C GLU A 90 12.30 -3.69 -3.77
N ALA A 91 11.24 -3.22 -3.13
CA ALA A 91 11.38 -2.07 -2.26
C ALA A 91 11.99 -2.43 -0.91
N TYR A 92 11.62 -3.58 -0.37
CA TYR A 92 11.95 -3.90 1.02
C TYR A 92 12.61 -5.26 1.20
N GLY A 93 12.74 -6.04 0.16
CA GLY A 93 13.44 -7.31 0.21
C GLY A 93 12.65 -8.46 0.80
N SER A 94 11.42 -8.23 1.21
CA SER A 94 10.62 -9.29 1.83
C SER A 94 9.15 -8.94 1.80
N LEU A 95 8.33 -9.93 2.08
CA LEU A 95 6.88 -9.73 2.20
C LEU A 95 6.38 -10.62 3.32
N HIS A 96 5.67 -10.06 4.26
CA HIS A 96 5.21 -10.77 5.44
C HIS A 96 3.70 -10.93 5.50
N ALA A 97 2.94 -10.00 4.93
CA ALA A 97 1.49 -10.07 4.99
C ALA A 97 0.85 -9.31 3.84
N VAL A 98 -0.34 -9.73 3.47
CA VAL A 98 -1.16 -9.04 2.48
C VAL A 98 -2.52 -8.80 3.10
N VAL A 99 -2.94 -7.55 3.13
CA VAL A 99 -4.29 -7.19 3.55
C VAL A 99 -5.10 -7.02 2.29
N ASN A 100 -5.94 -7.98 2.01
CA ASN A 100 -6.69 -8.02 0.76
C ASN A 100 -8.00 -7.26 0.92
N ASN A 101 -7.92 -5.96 0.82
CA ASN A 101 -9.05 -5.07 1.03
C ASN A 101 -9.72 -4.62 -0.27
N ALA A 102 -9.09 -4.84 -1.39
CA ALA A 102 -9.64 -4.38 -2.65
C ALA A 102 -10.86 -5.18 -3.03
N GLY A 103 -11.49 -5.65 -2.39
CA GLY A 103 -12.49 -6.42 -2.48
C GLY A 103 -13.34 -6.48 -3.58
N ILE A 104 -13.67 -7.22 -4.06
CA ILE A 104 -14.32 -7.25 -4.97
C ILE A 104 -15.37 -7.85 -4.98
N LEU A 105 -16.11 -7.80 -5.19
CA LEU A 105 -17.16 -8.37 -5.13
C LEU A 105 -17.68 -8.83 -5.87
#